data_a1e1569684cf5eab9c661f694c77a9cc
#
_entry.id   a1e1569684cf5eab9c661f694c77a9cc
#
_cell.length_a   1.000
_cell.length_b   1.000
_cell.length_c   1.000
_cell.angle_alpha   90.00
_cell.angle_beta   90.00
_cell.angle_gamma   90.00
#
_symmetry.space_group_name_H-M   'P 1'
#
loop_
_entity.id
_entity.type
_entity.pdbx_description
1 polymer ?
#
loop_
_entity_poly.entity_id
_entity_poly.type
_entity_poly.pdbx_seq_one_letter_code
_entity_poly.pdbx_strand_id
1 'polypeptide(L)'
;MELDISKVTLYRMSLPDHDCPWGLKAIALLNERQIPFEEHLLTSRNAVESFKDEHNVSTTPQIFAGKRRIGGYGELAEWLGEKPERADYSYQPVIAVFGTTLLMALSLQGAIIREFMAFSICALAMLKLMDVESFAESFIKYDLITQKFKLWGKIYPGIELLMGLGFLLTPPVPIAGWFGFVIGAVGMWSVVKAVYIDKLALNCACVGGN
;
A
#
# COMPACT_ATOMS: atom_id res chain seq x y z
N MET A 1 5.07 4.60 -36.89
CA MET A 1 6.06 3.54 -36.55
C MET A 1 5.25 2.42 -35.90
N GLU A 2 4.88 1.44 -36.70
CA GLU A 2 4.06 0.30 -36.28
C GLU A 2 4.81 -0.46 -35.20
N LEU A 3 4.16 -0.65 -34.06
CA LEU A 3 4.68 -1.47 -32.99
C LEU A 3 4.53 -2.93 -33.38
N ASP A 4 5.60 -3.67 -33.26
CA ASP A 4 5.59 -5.11 -33.52
C ASP A 4 4.79 -5.82 -32.41
N ILE A 5 3.48 -5.94 -32.64
CA ILE A 5 2.51 -6.60 -31.73
C ILE A 5 2.77 -8.12 -31.69
N SER A 6 3.63 -8.63 -32.57
CA SER A 6 3.87 -10.07 -32.71
C SER A 6 4.62 -10.71 -31.54
N LYS A 7 5.21 -9.90 -30.63
CA LYS A 7 5.99 -10.41 -29.51
C LYS A 7 5.77 -9.56 -28.23
N VAL A 8 4.61 -9.75 -27.60
CA VAL A 8 4.32 -9.13 -26.31
C VAL A 8 4.79 -10.06 -25.18
N THR A 9 5.53 -9.50 -24.21
CA THR A 9 6.00 -10.23 -23.03
C THR A 9 5.47 -9.55 -21.78
N LEU A 10 4.87 -10.33 -20.89
CA LEU A 10 4.31 -9.88 -19.63
C LEU A 10 5.09 -10.49 -18.47
N TYR A 11 5.66 -9.66 -17.63
CA TYR A 11 6.27 -10.05 -16.35
C TYR A 11 5.33 -9.70 -15.22
N ARG A 12 4.89 -10.70 -14.43
CA ARG A 12 4.04 -10.46 -13.27
C ARG A 12 4.48 -11.25 -12.05
N MET A 13 4.18 -10.71 -10.88
CA MET A 13 4.37 -11.40 -9.61
C MET A 13 3.27 -12.45 -9.43
N SER A 14 3.68 -13.67 -9.07
CA SER A 14 2.81 -14.76 -8.64
C SER A 14 3.50 -15.51 -7.50
N LEU A 15 3.13 -15.17 -6.27
CA LEU A 15 3.63 -15.81 -5.05
C LEU A 15 2.66 -16.91 -4.61
N PRO A 16 3.09 -17.92 -3.80
CA PRO A 16 2.22 -18.99 -3.34
C PRO A 16 0.93 -18.52 -2.65
N ASP A 17 1.01 -17.36 -1.96
CA ASP A 17 -0.10 -16.80 -1.18
C ASP A 17 -0.72 -15.55 -1.83
N HIS A 18 -0.17 -15.09 -2.97
CA HIS A 18 -0.62 -13.84 -3.57
C HIS A 18 -0.31 -13.73 -5.06
N ASP A 19 -1.35 -13.65 -5.87
CA ASP A 19 -1.25 -13.26 -7.28
C ASP A 19 -1.50 -11.76 -7.45
N CYS A 20 -0.66 -11.10 -8.25
CA CYS A 20 -0.82 -9.68 -8.52
C CYS A 20 -2.12 -9.41 -9.30
N PRO A 21 -3.12 -8.70 -8.72
CA PRO A 21 -4.40 -8.42 -9.39
C PRO A 21 -4.23 -7.65 -10.71
N TRP A 22 -3.27 -6.73 -10.75
CA TRP A 22 -2.96 -5.95 -11.95
C TRP A 22 -2.33 -6.81 -13.05
N GLY A 23 -1.57 -7.85 -12.66
CA GLY A 23 -1.06 -8.84 -13.59
C GLY A 23 -2.18 -9.64 -14.23
N LEU A 24 -3.16 -10.09 -13.43
CA LEU A 24 -4.34 -10.81 -13.92
C LEU A 24 -5.21 -9.94 -14.83
N LYS A 25 -5.40 -8.66 -14.49
CA LYS A 25 -6.10 -7.69 -15.36
C LYS A 25 -5.37 -7.47 -16.69
N ALA A 26 -4.05 -7.41 -16.68
CA ALA A 26 -3.26 -7.30 -17.91
C ALA A 26 -3.44 -8.52 -18.81
N ILE A 27 -3.46 -9.74 -18.23
CA ILE A 27 -3.76 -10.97 -18.97
C ILE A 27 -5.17 -10.94 -19.57
N ALA A 28 -6.18 -10.55 -18.77
CA ALA A 28 -7.55 -10.46 -19.25
C ALA A 28 -7.67 -9.51 -20.44
N LEU A 29 -7.06 -8.34 -20.36
CA LEU A 29 -7.08 -7.31 -21.39
C LEU A 29 -6.37 -7.76 -22.68
N LEU A 30 -5.20 -8.42 -22.56
CA LEU A 30 -4.47 -8.95 -23.71
C LEU A 30 -5.28 -10.06 -24.40
N ASN A 31 -5.93 -10.94 -23.63
CA ASN A 31 -6.79 -12.00 -24.15
C ASN A 31 -8.05 -11.43 -24.85
N GLU A 32 -8.70 -10.44 -24.25
CA GLU A 32 -9.87 -9.76 -24.83
C GLU A 32 -9.54 -9.14 -26.19
N ARG A 33 -8.35 -8.55 -26.32
CA ARG A 33 -7.84 -7.96 -27.56
C ARG A 33 -7.19 -8.98 -28.51
N GLN A 34 -7.19 -10.26 -28.13
CA GLN A 34 -6.60 -11.37 -28.93
C GLN A 34 -5.13 -11.11 -29.28
N ILE A 35 -4.39 -10.45 -28.39
CA ILE A 35 -2.96 -10.17 -28.54
C ILE A 35 -2.18 -11.36 -27.97
N PRO A 36 -1.38 -12.07 -28.79
CA PRO A 36 -0.55 -13.15 -28.29
C PRO A 36 0.56 -12.60 -27.39
N PHE A 37 0.78 -13.21 -26.24
CA PHE A 37 1.82 -12.81 -25.30
C PHE A 37 2.50 -14.00 -24.65
N GLU A 38 3.72 -13.78 -24.21
CA GLU A 38 4.51 -14.71 -23.41
C GLU A 38 4.48 -14.25 -21.96
N GLU A 39 4.07 -15.13 -21.03
CA GLU A 39 3.98 -14.82 -19.62
C GLU A 39 5.20 -15.30 -18.86
N HIS A 40 5.82 -14.41 -18.06
CA HIS A 40 6.90 -14.71 -17.15
C HIS A 40 6.48 -14.46 -15.70
N LEU A 41 6.45 -15.54 -14.90
CA LEU A 41 6.07 -15.49 -13.50
C LEU A 41 7.28 -15.21 -12.62
N LEU A 42 7.18 -14.18 -11.81
CA LEU A 42 8.12 -13.87 -10.73
C LEU A 42 7.59 -14.52 -9.44
N THR A 43 8.11 -15.72 -9.13
CA THR A 43 7.55 -16.61 -8.09
C THR A 43 8.15 -16.40 -6.70
N SER A 44 9.08 -15.47 -6.54
CA SER A 44 9.67 -15.12 -5.24
C SER A 44 9.89 -13.62 -5.12
N ARG A 45 9.90 -13.11 -3.89
CA ARG A 45 10.18 -11.68 -3.63
C ARG A 45 11.56 -11.27 -4.16
N ASN A 46 12.56 -12.14 -4.01
CA ASN A 46 13.89 -11.87 -4.55
C ASN A 46 13.89 -11.75 -6.08
N ALA A 47 13.13 -12.61 -6.78
CA ALA A 47 12.98 -12.53 -8.23
C ALA A 47 12.30 -11.22 -8.66
N VAL A 48 11.29 -10.76 -7.89
CA VAL A 48 10.61 -9.48 -8.15
C VAL A 48 11.58 -8.30 -7.98
N GLU A 49 12.35 -8.25 -6.90
CA GLU A 49 13.31 -7.16 -6.67
C GLU A 49 14.45 -7.20 -7.69
N SER A 50 15.02 -8.38 -7.98
CA SER A 50 16.06 -8.52 -9.02
C SER A 50 15.54 -8.05 -10.39
N PHE A 51 14.31 -8.40 -10.75
CA PHE A 51 13.68 -7.94 -12.00
C PHE A 51 13.50 -6.42 -12.02
N LYS A 52 13.05 -5.83 -10.91
CA LYS A 52 12.90 -4.37 -10.80
C LYS A 52 14.21 -3.64 -10.97
N ASP A 53 15.28 -4.13 -10.34
CA ASP A 53 16.62 -3.55 -10.43
C ASP A 53 17.19 -3.69 -11.84
N GLU A 54 17.08 -4.88 -12.45
CA GLU A 54 17.60 -5.15 -13.81
C GLU A 54 16.94 -4.26 -14.87
N HIS A 55 15.59 -4.08 -14.77
CA HIS A 55 14.84 -3.30 -15.74
C HIS A 55 14.63 -1.83 -15.33
N ASN A 56 15.18 -1.42 -14.18
CA ASN A 56 15.03 -0.08 -13.59
C ASN A 56 13.55 0.35 -13.50
N VAL A 57 12.73 -0.52 -12.91
CA VAL A 57 11.28 -0.31 -12.72
C VAL A 57 10.92 -0.41 -11.24
N SER A 58 9.88 0.32 -10.82
CA SER A 58 9.42 0.34 -9.42
C SER A 58 8.30 -0.63 -9.11
N THR A 59 7.60 -1.13 -10.14
CA THR A 59 6.37 -1.93 -9.96
C THR A 59 6.30 -3.11 -10.91
N THR A 60 5.44 -4.08 -10.59
CA THR A 60 4.95 -5.15 -11.47
C THR A 60 3.42 -5.07 -11.52
N PRO A 61 2.76 -5.49 -12.62
CA PRO A 61 3.31 -6.11 -13.82
C PRO A 61 4.11 -5.14 -14.69
N GLN A 62 4.94 -5.69 -15.59
CA GLN A 62 5.59 -4.95 -16.67
C GLN A 62 5.37 -5.66 -18.00
N ILE A 63 5.00 -4.88 -18.99
CA ILE A 63 4.68 -5.36 -20.33
C ILE A 63 5.67 -4.77 -21.33
N PHE A 64 6.16 -5.62 -22.22
CA PHE A 64 7.08 -5.24 -23.29
C PHE A 64 6.50 -5.66 -24.65
N ALA A 65 6.63 -4.80 -25.66
CA ALA A 65 6.38 -5.15 -27.06
C ALA A 65 7.74 -5.22 -27.79
N GLY A 66 8.25 -6.44 -27.99
CA GLY A 66 9.61 -6.67 -28.44
C GLY A 66 10.64 -6.08 -27.47
N LYS A 67 11.43 -5.10 -27.92
CA LYS A 67 12.43 -4.39 -27.09
C LYS A 67 11.87 -3.15 -26.37
N ARG A 68 10.66 -2.73 -26.70
CA ARG A 68 10.07 -1.53 -26.15
C ARG A 68 9.26 -1.87 -24.90
N ARG A 69 9.58 -1.22 -23.80
CA ARG A 69 8.75 -1.26 -22.60
C ARG A 69 7.47 -0.45 -22.84
N ILE A 70 6.31 -1.06 -22.61
CA ILE A 70 5.01 -0.38 -22.56
C ILE A 70 4.82 0.22 -21.18
N GLY A 71 4.99 -0.58 -20.12
CA GLY A 71 4.80 -0.21 -18.72
C GLY A 71 3.99 -1.23 -17.95
N GLY A 72 3.22 -0.77 -16.96
CA GLY A 72 2.27 -1.59 -16.20
C GLY A 72 0.91 -1.72 -16.88
N TYR A 73 -0.10 -2.16 -16.12
CA TYR A 73 -1.47 -2.32 -16.61
C TYR A 73 -2.08 -1.01 -17.13
N GLY A 74 -1.84 0.10 -16.42
CA GLY A 74 -2.39 1.41 -16.81
C GLY A 74 -1.90 1.86 -18.19
N GLU A 75 -0.59 1.76 -18.42
CA GLU A 75 0.02 2.12 -19.69
C GLU A 75 -0.37 1.14 -20.81
N LEU A 76 -0.58 -0.14 -20.48
CA LEU A 76 -1.13 -1.12 -21.43
C LEU A 76 -2.55 -0.73 -21.86
N ALA A 77 -3.41 -0.36 -20.90
CA ALA A 77 -4.78 0.05 -21.20
C ALA A 77 -4.82 1.30 -22.08
N GLU A 78 -4.03 2.33 -21.74
CA GLU A 78 -3.89 3.54 -22.56
C GLU A 78 -3.39 3.21 -23.98
N TRP A 79 -2.40 2.33 -24.08
CA TRP A 79 -1.86 1.90 -25.37
C TRP A 79 -2.90 1.20 -26.24
N LEU A 80 -3.83 0.46 -25.61
CA LEU A 80 -4.93 -0.21 -26.31
C LEU A 80 -6.17 0.69 -26.52
N GLY A 81 -6.07 1.98 -26.15
CA GLY A 81 -7.14 2.96 -26.31
C GLY A 81 -8.27 2.84 -25.29
N GLU A 82 -8.02 2.10 -24.22
CA GLU A 82 -8.94 2.03 -23.09
C GLU A 82 -8.61 3.10 -22.05
N LYS A 83 -9.64 3.55 -21.33
CA LYS A 83 -9.38 4.35 -20.14
C LYS A 83 -8.79 3.43 -19.09
N PRO A 84 -7.55 3.71 -18.57
CA PRO A 84 -7.00 2.87 -17.51
C PRO A 84 -8.02 2.83 -16.37
N GLU A 85 -8.36 1.61 -15.95
CA GLU A 85 -9.14 1.41 -14.74
C GLU A 85 -8.32 2.07 -13.61
N ARG A 86 -8.78 3.20 -13.13
CA ARG A 86 -8.26 3.73 -11.88
C ARG A 86 -8.58 2.69 -10.83
N ALA A 87 -7.59 2.36 -10.00
CA ALA A 87 -7.85 1.52 -8.85
C ALA A 87 -9.12 2.08 -8.20
N ASP A 88 -10.20 1.29 -8.20
CA ASP A 88 -11.42 1.66 -7.49
C ASP A 88 -11.07 1.69 -6.01
N TYR A 89 -10.66 2.89 -5.55
CA TYR A 89 -10.39 3.11 -4.13
C TYR A 89 -11.72 2.99 -3.40
N SER A 90 -11.94 1.83 -2.81
CA SER A 90 -13.07 1.65 -1.92
C SER A 90 -12.77 2.34 -0.59
N TYR A 91 -13.54 3.36 -0.26
CA TYR A 91 -13.50 3.98 1.07
C TYR A 91 -14.25 3.17 2.12
N GLN A 92 -14.90 2.07 1.73
CA GLN A 92 -15.68 1.22 2.64
C GLN A 92 -14.89 0.75 3.87
N PRO A 93 -13.65 0.22 3.75
CA PRO A 93 -12.90 -0.19 4.92
C PRO A 93 -12.56 0.97 5.86
N VAL A 94 -12.25 2.14 5.29
CA VAL A 94 -11.96 3.36 6.07
C VAL A 94 -13.21 3.82 6.83
N ILE A 95 -14.35 3.87 6.14
CA ILE A 95 -15.64 4.24 6.76
C ILE A 95 -16.03 3.21 7.84
N ALA A 96 -15.82 1.92 7.59
CA ALA A 96 -16.11 0.87 8.56
C ALA A 96 -15.28 1.02 9.84
N VAL A 97 -13.96 1.23 9.71
CA VAL A 97 -13.06 1.42 10.86
C VAL A 97 -13.47 2.65 11.66
N PHE A 98 -13.52 3.83 11.03
CA PHE A 98 -13.78 5.07 11.74
C PHE A 98 -15.24 5.19 12.22
N GLY A 99 -16.20 4.65 11.47
CA GLY A 99 -17.60 4.58 11.89
C GLY A 99 -17.79 3.70 13.12
N THR A 100 -17.17 2.51 13.13
CA THR A 100 -17.24 1.60 14.28
C THR A 100 -16.57 2.20 15.51
N THR A 101 -15.37 2.77 15.38
CA THR A 101 -14.65 3.38 16.51
C THR A 101 -15.37 4.61 17.07
N LEU A 102 -16.06 5.37 16.22
CA LEU A 102 -16.92 6.47 16.68
C LEU A 102 -18.11 5.96 17.48
N LEU A 103 -18.80 4.93 17.00
CA LEU A 103 -19.90 4.32 17.74
C LEU A 103 -19.45 3.75 19.08
N MET A 104 -18.27 3.13 19.15
CA MET A 104 -17.67 2.66 20.40
C MET A 104 -17.42 3.82 21.37
N ALA A 105 -16.84 4.93 20.90
CA ALA A 105 -16.60 6.11 21.74
C ALA A 105 -17.90 6.72 22.25
N LEU A 106 -18.93 6.81 21.42
CA LEU A 106 -20.25 7.33 21.82
C LEU A 106 -20.94 6.46 22.87
N SER A 107 -20.65 5.15 22.92
CA SER A 107 -21.25 4.23 23.88
C SER A 107 -20.69 4.36 25.30
N LEU A 108 -19.50 4.96 25.49
CA LEU A 108 -18.79 4.98 26.76
C LEU A 108 -19.09 6.18 27.66
N GLN A 109 -19.91 7.16 27.23
CA GLN A 109 -20.26 8.36 28.00
C GLN A 109 -19.07 9.15 28.59
N GLY A 110 -17.88 8.98 28.01
CA GLY A 110 -16.63 9.62 28.45
C GLY A 110 -16.21 10.79 27.56
N ALA A 111 -14.91 10.98 27.43
CA ALA A 111 -14.32 11.99 26.56
C ALA A 111 -14.32 11.51 25.10
N ILE A 112 -15.42 11.71 24.37
CA ILE A 112 -15.70 11.14 23.04
C ILE A 112 -14.50 11.29 22.08
N ILE A 113 -13.88 12.47 22.02
CA ILE A 113 -12.75 12.73 21.11
C ILE A 113 -11.55 11.85 21.46
N ARG A 114 -11.20 11.76 22.77
CA ARG A 114 -10.09 10.95 23.25
C ARG A 114 -10.33 9.47 22.99
N GLU A 115 -11.52 9.00 23.29
CA GLU A 115 -11.91 7.59 23.11
C GLU A 115 -11.98 7.21 21.64
N PHE A 116 -12.54 8.06 20.81
CA PHE A 116 -12.53 7.88 19.35
C PHE A 116 -11.11 7.79 18.79
N MET A 117 -10.23 8.70 19.19
CA MET A 117 -8.81 8.64 18.77
C MET A 117 -8.14 7.35 19.24
N ALA A 118 -8.34 6.97 20.50
CA ALA A 118 -7.76 5.77 21.08
C ALA A 118 -8.21 4.51 20.34
N PHE A 119 -9.51 4.32 20.13
CA PHE A 119 -10.05 3.18 19.41
C PHE A 119 -9.59 3.16 17.95
N SER A 120 -9.54 4.32 17.30
CA SER A 120 -9.06 4.42 15.91
C SER A 120 -7.59 4.02 15.79
N ILE A 121 -6.73 4.49 16.70
CA ILE A 121 -5.31 4.14 16.74
C ILE A 121 -5.15 2.63 16.99
N CYS A 122 -5.86 2.08 17.98
CA CYS A 122 -5.81 0.64 18.26
C CYS A 122 -6.27 -0.21 17.06
N ALA A 123 -7.37 0.17 16.41
CA ALA A 123 -7.89 -0.55 15.23
C ALA A 123 -6.89 -0.51 14.06
N LEU A 124 -6.31 0.66 13.77
CA LEU A 124 -5.30 0.79 12.72
C LEU A 124 -4.01 0.04 13.05
N ALA A 125 -3.57 0.05 14.31
CA ALA A 125 -2.44 -0.75 14.77
C ALA A 125 -2.70 -2.26 14.61
N MET A 126 -3.90 -2.72 14.96
CA MET A 126 -4.31 -4.12 14.79
C MET A 126 -4.24 -4.54 13.32
N LEU A 127 -4.76 -3.74 12.39
CA LEU A 127 -4.68 -4.04 10.95
C LEU A 127 -3.24 -4.18 10.47
N LYS A 128 -2.33 -3.33 10.94
CA LYS A 128 -0.89 -3.40 10.61
C LYS A 128 -0.21 -4.62 11.24
N LEU A 129 -0.65 -5.04 12.43
CA LEU A 129 -0.11 -6.21 13.12
C LEU A 129 -0.55 -7.52 12.48
N MET A 130 -1.64 -7.54 11.70
CA MET A 130 -2.08 -8.74 10.98
C MET A 130 -1.08 -9.14 9.88
N ASP A 131 -0.38 -8.17 9.26
CA ASP A 131 0.69 -8.42 8.29
C ASP A 131 1.78 -7.35 8.42
N VAL A 132 2.64 -7.54 9.42
CA VAL A 132 3.73 -6.61 9.75
C VAL A 132 4.76 -6.50 8.62
N GLU A 133 5.01 -7.60 7.89
CA GLU A 133 6.00 -7.61 6.82
C GLU A 133 5.52 -6.75 5.64
N SER A 134 4.32 -6.99 5.14
CA SER A 134 3.73 -6.20 4.05
C SER A 134 3.56 -4.74 4.42
N PHE A 135 3.19 -4.47 5.69
CA PHE A 135 3.13 -3.11 6.21
C PHE A 135 4.51 -2.45 6.16
N ALA A 136 5.55 -3.09 6.71
CA ALA A 136 6.90 -2.52 6.76
C ALA A 136 7.48 -2.27 5.36
N GLU A 137 7.24 -3.18 4.40
CA GLU A 137 7.65 -3.02 3.00
C GLU A 137 6.95 -1.84 2.29
N SER A 138 5.71 -1.57 2.65
CA SER A 138 4.98 -0.41 2.13
C SER A 138 5.39 0.88 2.83
N PHE A 139 5.61 0.81 4.14
CA PHE A 139 5.93 1.95 4.99
C PHE A 139 7.31 2.53 4.67
N ILE A 140 8.32 1.67 4.36
CA ILE A 140 9.66 2.12 4.00
C ILE A 140 9.69 3.02 2.76
N LYS A 141 8.69 2.92 1.89
CA LYS A 141 8.64 3.73 0.66
C LYS A 141 8.49 5.22 0.93
N TYR A 142 7.87 5.58 2.05
CA TYR A 142 7.55 6.98 2.34
C TYR A 142 7.92 7.44 3.76
N ASP A 143 8.07 6.54 4.74
CA ASP A 143 8.42 6.95 6.10
C ASP A 143 9.91 7.23 6.27
N LEU A 144 10.24 8.44 6.69
CA LEU A 144 11.61 8.94 6.81
C LEU A 144 12.45 8.18 7.84
N ILE A 145 11.82 7.68 8.91
CA ILE A 145 12.51 6.94 9.95
C ILE A 145 12.79 5.52 9.45
N THR A 146 11.79 4.86 8.86
CA THR A 146 11.91 3.49 8.34
C THR A 146 12.94 3.39 7.21
N GLN A 147 13.08 4.43 6.38
CA GLN A 147 14.13 4.50 5.35
C GLN A 147 15.54 4.41 5.93
N LYS A 148 15.74 4.95 7.13
CA LYS A 148 17.05 4.89 7.83
C LYS A 148 17.18 3.67 8.73
N PHE A 149 16.10 3.25 9.37
CA PHE A 149 16.07 2.18 10.36
C PHE A 149 14.93 1.20 10.01
N LYS A 150 15.22 0.19 9.21
CA LYS A 150 14.23 -0.80 8.73
C LYS A 150 13.44 -1.48 9.86
N LEU A 151 14.09 -1.69 11.03
CA LEU A 151 13.44 -2.27 12.20
C LEU A 151 12.27 -1.41 12.71
N TRP A 152 12.33 -0.08 12.52
CA TRP A 152 11.27 0.82 12.92
C TRP A 152 9.92 0.44 12.29
N GLY A 153 9.88 0.11 11.00
CA GLY A 153 8.65 -0.30 10.33
C GLY A 153 8.00 -1.54 10.96
N LYS A 154 8.81 -2.46 11.52
CA LYS A 154 8.28 -3.67 12.16
C LYS A 154 7.77 -3.42 13.59
N ILE A 155 8.41 -2.53 14.34
CA ILE A 155 8.01 -2.24 15.74
C ILE A 155 6.95 -1.14 15.83
N TYR A 156 6.82 -0.29 14.79
CA TYR A 156 5.91 0.84 14.76
C TYR A 156 4.44 0.48 15.10
N PRO A 157 3.85 -0.59 14.54
CA PRO A 157 2.47 -0.97 14.88
C PRO A 157 2.28 -1.32 16.36
N GLY A 158 3.30 -1.94 16.97
CA GLY A 158 3.27 -2.24 18.42
C GLY A 158 3.32 -0.98 19.27
N ILE A 159 4.16 0.00 18.91
CA ILE A 159 4.22 1.29 19.60
C ILE A 159 2.90 2.05 19.44
N GLU A 160 2.33 2.05 18.24
CA GLU A 160 1.03 2.67 17.95
C GLU A 160 -0.10 2.04 18.81
N LEU A 161 -0.11 0.72 18.95
CA LEU A 161 -1.06 0.03 19.82
C LEU A 161 -0.91 0.47 21.28
N LEU A 162 0.33 0.51 21.81
CA LEU A 162 0.60 0.94 23.17
C LEU A 162 0.16 2.40 23.42
N MET A 163 0.34 3.28 22.43
CA MET A 163 -0.17 4.65 22.51
C MET A 163 -1.69 4.70 22.58
N GLY A 164 -2.39 3.95 21.72
CA GLY A 164 -3.85 3.87 21.73
C GLY A 164 -4.38 3.38 23.08
N LEU A 165 -3.77 2.33 23.65
CA LEU A 165 -4.10 1.82 24.97
C LEU A 165 -3.80 2.86 26.07
N GLY A 166 -2.70 3.60 25.95
CA GLY A 166 -2.35 4.67 26.88
C GLY A 166 -3.39 5.80 26.92
N PHE A 167 -4.07 6.10 25.81
CA PHE A 167 -5.18 7.05 25.77
C PHE A 167 -6.47 6.51 26.43
N LEU A 168 -6.67 5.19 26.48
CA LEU A 168 -7.83 4.57 27.13
C LEU A 168 -7.71 4.51 28.65
N LEU A 169 -6.49 4.57 29.19
CA LEU A 169 -6.29 4.52 30.65
C LEU A 169 -6.92 5.73 31.36
N THR A 170 -7.39 5.50 32.58
CA THR A 170 -7.97 6.54 33.42
C THR A 170 -7.22 6.61 34.76
N PRO A 171 -6.43 7.65 35.05
CA PRO A 171 -6.17 8.83 34.17
C PRO A 171 -5.34 8.50 32.92
N PRO A 172 -5.47 9.27 31.83
CA PRO A 172 -4.69 9.03 30.61
C PRO A 172 -3.21 9.23 30.88
N VAL A 173 -2.37 8.43 30.25
CA VAL A 173 -0.91 8.53 30.41
C VAL A 173 -0.39 9.73 29.59
N PRO A 174 0.11 10.83 30.24
CA PRO A 174 0.52 12.03 29.53
C PRO A 174 1.60 11.79 28.49
N ILE A 175 2.51 10.83 28.75
CA ILE A 175 3.59 10.49 27.82
C ILE A 175 3.05 9.90 26.50
N ALA A 176 1.91 9.20 26.53
CA ALA A 176 1.26 8.69 25.31
C ALA A 176 0.83 9.83 24.38
N GLY A 177 0.36 10.95 24.93
CA GLY A 177 -0.01 12.15 24.17
C GLY A 177 1.18 12.78 23.47
N TRP A 178 2.30 12.96 24.17
CA TRP A 178 3.52 13.53 23.60
C TRP A 178 4.13 12.62 22.52
N PHE A 179 4.22 11.32 22.78
CA PHE A 179 4.67 10.36 21.78
C PHE A 179 3.77 10.34 20.55
N GLY A 180 2.45 10.31 20.75
CA GLY A 180 1.47 10.36 19.67
C GLY A 180 1.60 11.63 18.82
N PHE A 181 1.81 12.79 19.46
CA PHE A 181 2.03 14.05 18.76
C PHE A 181 3.31 14.02 17.92
N VAL A 182 4.43 13.60 18.48
CA VAL A 182 5.72 13.57 17.78
C VAL A 182 5.68 12.58 16.61
N ILE A 183 5.20 11.35 16.85
CA ILE A 183 5.13 10.32 15.80
C ILE A 183 4.13 10.74 14.71
N GLY A 184 2.99 11.30 15.10
CA GLY A 184 1.99 11.80 14.16
C GLY A 184 2.52 12.97 13.31
N ALA A 185 3.27 13.89 13.89
CA ALA A 185 3.89 15.00 13.15
C ALA A 185 4.94 14.51 12.14
N VAL A 186 5.80 13.56 12.55
CA VAL A 186 6.79 12.94 11.65
C VAL A 186 6.10 12.15 10.53
N GLY A 187 5.09 11.36 10.86
CA GLY A 187 4.31 10.59 9.87
C GLY A 187 3.60 11.52 8.87
N MET A 188 2.96 12.58 9.36
CA MET A 188 2.32 13.58 8.50
C MET A 188 3.35 14.22 7.55
N TRP A 189 4.51 14.63 8.07
CA TRP A 189 5.57 15.19 7.23
C TRP A 189 6.09 14.20 6.21
N SER A 190 6.28 12.93 6.58
CA SER A 190 6.69 11.85 5.67
C SER A 190 5.70 11.70 4.52
N VAL A 191 4.39 11.67 4.80
CA VAL A 191 3.34 11.57 3.78
C VAL A 191 3.30 12.83 2.89
N VAL A 192 3.36 14.02 3.47
CA VAL A 192 3.37 15.28 2.71
C VAL A 192 4.57 15.30 1.76
N LYS A 193 5.76 14.94 2.25
CA LYS A 193 6.95 14.86 1.41
C LYS A 193 6.75 13.87 0.27
N ALA A 194 6.30 12.66 0.55
CA ALA A 194 6.12 11.60 -0.44
C ALA A 194 5.11 11.99 -1.53
N VAL A 195 3.99 12.61 -1.16
CA VAL A 195 2.91 12.98 -2.09
C VAL A 195 3.25 14.24 -2.90
N TYR A 196 3.71 15.31 -2.23
CA TYR A 196 3.87 16.63 -2.88
C TYR A 196 5.27 16.87 -3.42
N ILE A 197 6.31 16.32 -2.82
CA ILE A 197 7.70 16.51 -3.24
C ILE A 197 8.14 15.36 -4.15
N ASP A 198 8.01 14.12 -3.65
CA ASP A 198 8.50 12.93 -4.36
C ASP A 198 7.45 12.41 -5.39
N LYS A 199 6.22 12.95 -5.37
CA LYS A 199 5.10 12.61 -6.28
C LYS A 199 4.81 11.10 -6.36
N LEU A 200 4.97 10.40 -5.26
CA LEU A 200 4.69 8.97 -5.17
C LEU A 200 3.18 8.71 -5.17
N ALA A 201 2.73 7.76 -5.98
CA ALA A 201 1.37 7.22 -5.87
C ALA A 201 1.33 6.28 -4.65
N LEU A 202 0.87 6.77 -3.50
CA LEU A 202 0.78 5.99 -2.28
C LEU A 202 -0.56 5.26 -2.22
N ASN A 203 -0.50 3.94 -2.04
CA ASN A 203 -1.64 3.16 -1.58
C ASN A 203 -1.66 3.13 -0.06
N CYS A 204 -2.86 3.07 0.55
CA CYS A 204 -2.97 3.02 2.00
C CYS A 204 -2.38 1.71 2.54
N ALA A 205 -1.25 1.79 3.21
CA ALA A 205 -0.60 0.62 3.83
C ALA A 205 -1.38 0.05 5.02
N CYS A 206 -2.37 0.79 5.56
CA CYS A 206 -3.04 0.44 6.81
C CYS A 206 -4.29 -0.42 6.62
N VAL A 207 -4.88 -0.44 5.43
CA VAL A 207 -6.22 -1.03 5.17
C VAL A 207 -6.17 -2.07 4.03
N GLY A 208 -5.01 -2.70 3.82
CA GLY A 208 -4.89 -3.79 2.84
C GLY A 208 -5.08 -3.30 1.39
N GLY A 209 -4.41 -2.23 1.01
CA GLY A 209 -4.30 -1.83 -0.39
C GLY A 209 -3.30 -2.75 -1.10
N ASN A 210 -3.77 -3.86 -1.64
CA ASN A 210 -3.08 -4.63 -2.66
C ASN A 210 -3.41 -4.08 -4.03
#